data_05d1663385e133cf70572810bba35de2
#
_entry.id   05d1663385e133cf70572810bba35de2
#
_cell.length_a   1.000
_cell.length_b   1.000
_cell.length_c   1.000
_cell.angle_alpha   90.00
_cell.angle_beta   90.00
_cell.angle_gamma   90.00
#
_symmetry.space_group_name_H-M   'P 1'
#
loop_
_entity.id
_entity.type
_entity.pdbx_description
1 polymer ?
#
loop_
_entity_poly.entity_id
_entity_poly.type
_entity_poly.pdbx_seq_one_letter_code
_entity_poly.pdbx_strand_id
1 'polypeptide(L)'
;CPESRGLGDVYKRQIWSVDGNLDMVIGTRGGRYQPQLLSHFILKILKNENLQHAMTSPRWNIDEFGKESVSEINIEPGIDEKIINDLIKRGHKVNQLNDLQNSYGPISAIVNTAESWKASHDIRVDTASSIIKEI
;
A
#
# COMPACT_ATOMS: atom_id res chain seq x y z
N CYS A 1 11.31 2.85 19.25
CA CYS A 1 12.30 3.93 19.06
C CYS A 1 11.63 5.28 19.28
N PRO A 2 11.97 6.05 20.34
CA PRO A 2 11.29 7.33 20.63
C PRO A 2 11.48 8.37 19.52
N GLU A 3 12.60 8.29 18.80
CA GLU A 3 13.00 9.28 17.79
C GLU A 3 12.26 9.16 16.46
N SER A 4 11.61 8.04 16.21
CA SER A 4 10.84 7.83 14.96
C SER A 4 9.39 8.27 15.04
N ARG A 5 8.89 8.69 16.22
CA ARG A 5 7.47 8.99 16.42
C ARG A 5 7.01 10.23 15.63
N GLY A 6 7.85 11.24 15.49
CA GLY A 6 7.50 12.46 14.76
C GLY A 6 7.44 12.27 13.25
N LEU A 7 8.46 11.66 12.66
CA LEU A 7 8.51 11.39 11.21
C LEU A 7 7.54 10.26 10.80
N GLY A 8 7.38 9.24 11.66
CA GLY A 8 6.47 8.13 11.38
C GLY A 8 4.99 8.52 11.30
N ASP A 9 4.58 9.58 11.96
CA ASP A 9 3.18 10.03 11.94
C ASP A 9 2.82 10.83 10.68
N VAL A 10 3.81 11.39 9.98
CA VAL A 10 3.58 12.20 8.77
C VAL A 10 3.08 11.36 7.59
N TYR A 11 3.52 10.12 7.45
CA TYR A 11 3.15 9.26 6.30
C TYR A 11 2.20 8.11 6.65
N LYS A 12 1.86 7.91 7.92
CA LYS A 12 0.94 6.85 8.33
C LYS A 12 -0.52 7.17 7.98
N ARG A 13 -0.86 8.44 8.00
CA ARG A 13 -2.19 8.98 7.72
C ARG A 13 -2.02 10.21 6.87
N GLN A 14 -2.65 10.22 5.72
CA GLN A 14 -2.56 11.33 4.76
C GLN A 14 -3.95 11.81 4.40
N ILE A 15 -4.08 13.12 4.30
CA ILE A 15 -5.24 13.80 3.76
C ILE A 15 -4.78 14.51 2.50
N TRP A 16 -5.43 14.21 1.40
CA TRP A 16 -5.17 14.82 0.11
C TRP A 16 -6.27 15.76 -0.26
N SER A 17 -5.91 16.92 -0.76
CA SER A 17 -6.87 17.92 -1.26
C SER A 17 -6.49 18.37 -2.66
N VAL A 18 -7.51 18.61 -3.48
CA VAL A 18 -7.38 19.19 -4.82
C VAL A 18 -8.19 20.47 -4.83
N ASP A 19 -7.58 21.57 -5.22
CA ASP A 19 -8.21 22.91 -5.25
C ASP A 19 -8.93 23.29 -3.94
N GLY A 20 -8.33 22.90 -2.81
CA GLY A 20 -8.88 23.16 -1.47
C GLY A 20 -10.00 22.20 -1.02
N ASN A 21 -10.43 21.30 -1.88
CA ASN A 21 -11.44 20.28 -1.55
C ASN A 21 -10.79 18.97 -1.14
N LEU A 22 -11.39 18.29 -0.16
CA LEU A 22 -10.94 16.96 0.25
C LEU A 22 -11.11 15.96 -0.90
N ASP A 23 -10.04 15.28 -1.26
CA ASP A 23 -10.01 14.31 -2.35
C ASP A 23 -9.83 12.88 -1.85
N MET A 24 -8.91 12.66 -0.92
CA MET A 24 -8.65 11.33 -0.38
C MET A 24 -8.19 11.40 1.08
N VAL A 25 -8.63 10.44 1.86
CA VAL A 25 -8.07 10.13 3.18
C VAL A 25 -7.53 8.71 3.15
N ILE A 26 -6.27 8.53 3.50
CA ILE A 26 -5.60 7.24 3.49
C ILE A 26 -4.82 7.02 4.78
N GLY A 27 -4.86 5.81 5.28
CA GLY A 27 -4.07 5.37 6.40
C GLY A 27 -3.59 3.93 6.23
N THR A 28 -2.47 3.61 6.88
CA THR A 28 -1.94 2.26 6.91
C THR A 28 -1.21 1.99 8.21
N ARG A 29 -0.99 0.71 8.49
CA ARG A 29 -0.04 0.22 9.47
C ARG A 29 1.00 -0.66 8.76
N GLY A 30 2.08 -1.07 9.38
CA GLY A 30 3.11 -1.92 8.76
C GLY A 30 4.53 -1.47 9.11
N GLY A 31 4.66 -0.65 10.17
CA GLY A 31 5.98 -0.24 10.68
C GLY A 31 6.82 0.45 9.61
N ARG A 32 8.03 -0.02 9.42
CA ARG A 32 9.01 0.52 8.46
C ARG A 32 8.63 0.37 6.98
N TYR A 33 7.70 -0.53 6.65
CA TYR A 33 7.28 -0.77 5.27
C TYR A 33 6.21 0.21 4.78
N GLN A 34 5.61 0.99 5.67
CA GLN A 34 4.51 1.91 5.33
C GLN A 34 4.79 2.82 4.14
N PRO A 35 5.96 3.46 3.99
CA PRO A 35 6.25 4.30 2.83
C PRO A 35 6.19 3.53 1.52
N GLN A 36 6.75 2.32 1.46
CA GLN A 36 6.71 1.47 0.26
C GLN A 36 5.27 1.09 -0.08
N LEU A 37 4.53 0.62 0.91
CA LEU A 37 3.15 0.12 0.74
C LEU A 37 2.19 1.22 0.31
N LEU A 38 2.30 2.41 0.91
CA LEU A 38 1.52 3.58 0.49
C LEU A 38 1.87 4.01 -0.92
N SER A 39 3.16 3.98 -1.29
CA SER A 39 3.59 4.32 -2.66
C SER A 39 2.97 3.39 -3.70
N HIS A 40 2.91 2.09 -3.42
CA HIS A 40 2.26 1.12 -4.32
C HIS A 40 0.79 1.44 -4.54
N PHE A 41 0.06 1.71 -3.45
CA PHE A 41 -1.36 2.04 -3.49
C PHE A 41 -1.60 3.36 -4.23
N ILE A 42 -0.87 4.43 -3.85
CA ILE A 42 -1.02 5.75 -4.44
C ILE A 42 -0.76 5.73 -5.95
N LEU A 43 0.30 5.05 -6.39
CA LEU A 43 0.61 4.92 -7.81
C LEU A 43 -0.51 4.26 -8.62
N LYS A 44 -1.24 3.32 -8.03
CA LYS A 44 -2.40 2.68 -8.65
C LYS A 44 -3.58 3.64 -8.76
N ILE A 45 -3.87 4.37 -7.68
CA ILE A 45 -4.92 5.41 -7.69
C ILE A 45 -4.61 6.49 -8.73
N LEU A 46 -3.38 6.97 -8.80
CA LEU A 46 -2.96 7.96 -9.81
C LEU A 46 -3.03 7.45 -11.26
N LYS A 47 -3.01 6.12 -11.46
CA LYS A 47 -3.27 5.48 -12.74
C LYS A 47 -4.76 5.21 -13.02
N ASN A 48 -5.65 5.76 -12.20
CA ASN A 48 -7.09 5.55 -12.27
C ASN A 48 -7.54 4.09 -12.14
N GLU A 49 -6.78 3.26 -11.42
CA GLU A 49 -7.22 1.92 -11.08
C GLU A 49 -8.41 1.99 -10.11
N ASN A 50 -9.27 0.98 -10.18
CA ASN A 50 -10.38 0.86 -9.23
C ASN A 50 -9.85 0.76 -7.79
N LEU A 51 -10.48 1.47 -6.84
CA LEU A 51 -10.06 1.54 -5.45
C LEU A 51 -9.90 0.15 -4.81
N GLN A 52 -10.87 -0.75 -4.99
CA GLN A 52 -10.81 -2.10 -4.46
C GLN A 52 -9.66 -2.89 -5.10
N HIS A 53 -9.47 -2.78 -6.41
CA HIS A 53 -8.37 -3.43 -7.11
C HIS A 53 -7.02 -2.90 -6.63
N ALA A 54 -6.85 -1.60 -6.48
CA ALA A 54 -5.62 -1.01 -5.94
C ALA A 54 -5.31 -1.53 -4.54
N MET A 55 -6.36 -1.73 -3.71
CA MET A 55 -6.24 -2.21 -2.33
C MET A 55 -5.87 -3.69 -2.24
N THR A 56 -6.46 -4.53 -3.09
CA THR A 56 -6.29 -6.00 -3.08
C THR A 56 -5.10 -6.49 -3.89
N SER A 57 -4.53 -5.65 -4.74
CA SER A 57 -3.39 -6.02 -5.59
C SER A 57 -2.20 -6.54 -4.79
N PRO A 58 -1.45 -7.50 -5.33
CA PRO A 58 -0.22 -8.01 -4.72
C PRO A 58 0.75 -6.89 -4.39
N ARG A 59 1.41 -7.02 -3.25
CA ARG A 59 2.43 -6.09 -2.77
C ARG A 59 3.79 -6.75 -2.74
N TRP A 60 4.80 -5.92 -2.73
CA TRP A 60 6.17 -6.33 -2.51
C TRP A 60 6.84 -5.35 -1.57
N ASN A 61 7.90 -5.77 -0.91
CA ASN A 61 8.75 -4.90 -0.14
C ASN A 61 10.22 -5.31 -0.24
N ILE A 62 11.09 -4.37 0.12
CA ILE A 62 12.52 -4.61 0.30
C ILE A 62 12.78 -4.68 1.79
N ASP A 63 13.32 -5.80 2.27
CA ASP A 63 13.35 -6.11 3.70
C ASP A 63 14.47 -5.39 4.46
N GLU A 64 15.61 -5.16 3.90
CA GLU A 64 16.71 -4.54 4.61
C GLU A 64 17.27 -3.30 3.89
N PHE A 65 16.89 -2.12 4.37
CA PHE A 65 17.58 -0.88 3.99
C PHE A 65 18.89 -0.74 4.76
N GLY A 66 20.02 -0.60 4.03
CA GLY A 66 21.27 -0.13 4.60
C GLY A 66 22.21 -1.18 5.17
N LYS A 67 21.97 -2.46 4.94
CA LYS A 67 22.98 -3.50 5.12
C LYS A 67 23.69 -3.79 3.79
N GLU A 68 24.97 -4.11 3.84
CA GLU A 68 25.81 -4.43 2.66
C GLU A 68 25.34 -5.68 1.88
N SER A 69 24.35 -6.38 2.37
CA SER A 69 23.74 -7.53 1.71
C SER A 69 22.75 -7.10 0.64
N VAL A 70 22.72 -7.81 -0.44
CA VAL A 70 21.72 -7.69 -1.51
C VAL A 70 20.33 -7.67 -0.89
N SER A 71 19.64 -6.56 -1.02
CA SER A 71 18.28 -6.41 -0.50
C SER A 71 17.36 -7.44 -1.14
N GLU A 72 16.73 -8.26 -0.34
CA GLU A 72 15.78 -9.25 -0.79
C GLU A 72 14.43 -8.59 -1.04
N ILE A 73 13.86 -8.84 -2.21
CA ILE A 73 12.52 -8.40 -2.57
C ILE A 73 11.55 -9.51 -2.22
N ASN A 74 10.72 -9.29 -1.21
CA ASN A 74 9.64 -10.20 -0.86
C ASN A 74 8.39 -9.82 -1.67
N ILE A 75 7.82 -10.77 -2.38
CA ILE A 75 6.72 -10.58 -3.33
C ILE A 75 5.53 -11.44 -2.92
N GLU A 76 4.35 -10.84 -2.76
CA GLU A 76 3.10 -11.57 -2.54
C GLU A 76 2.67 -12.34 -3.81
N PRO A 77 1.87 -13.41 -3.66
CA PRO A 77 1.36 -14.18 -4.79
C PRO A 77 0.49 -13.33 -5.71
N GLY A 78 0.53 -13.62 -7.01
CA GLY A 78 -0.27 -12.94 -8.03
C GLY A 78 0.47 -11.87 -8.85
N ILE A 79 1.78 -11.70 -8.63
CA ILE A 79 2.62 -10.91 -9.54
C ILE A 79 3.04 -11.78 -10.73
N ASP A 80 3.01 -11.20 -11.94
CA ASP A 80 3.36 -11.88 -13.19
C ASP A 80 4.78 -12.46 -13.11
N GLU A 81 4.92 -13.74 -13.41
CA GLU A 81 6.19 -14.47 -13.47
C GLU A 81 7.21 -13.79 -14.39
N LYS A 82 6.76 -13.11 -15.44
CA LYS A 82 7.63 -12.35 -16.33
C LYS A 82 8.32 -11.20 -15.61
N ILE A 83 7.60 -10.51 -14.71
CA ILE A 83 8.15 -9.43 -13.88
C ILE A 83 9.17 -10.00 -12.90
N ILE A 84 8.84 -11.11 -12.25
CA ILE A 84 9.71 -11.79 -11.29
C ILE A 84 11.03 -12.21 -11.98
N ASN A 85 10.92 -12.84 -13.14
CA ASN A 85 12.07 -13.27 -13.93
C ASN A 85 12.94 -12.09 -14.40
N ASP A 86 12.34 -10.94 -14.74
CA ASP A 86 13.09 -9.74 -15.14
C ASP A 86 13.85 -9.13 -13.94
N LEU A 87 13.24 -9.12 -12.75
CA LEU A 87 13.91 -8.70 -11.52
C LEU A 87 15.13 -9.58 -11.21
N ILE A 88 14.98 -10.90 -11.31
CA ILE A 88 16.08 -11.86 -11.10
C ILE A 88 17.20 -11.63 -12.14
N LYS A 89 16.87 -11.43 -13.42
CA LYS A 89 17.85 -11.11 -14.47
C LYS A 89 18.62 -9.83 -14.21
N ARG A 90 17.99 -8.87 -13.53
CA ARG A 90 18.63 -7.61 -13.11
C ARG A 90 19.49 -7.76 -11.87
N GLY A 91 19.59 -8.95 -11.29
CA GLY A 91 20.42 -9.25 -10.12
C GLY A 91 19.71 -9.09 -8.78
N HIS A 92 18.40 -8.90 -8.76
CA HIS A 92 17.66 -8.87 -7.50
C HIS A 92 17.48 -10.28 -6.94
N LYS A 93 17.61 -10.41 -5.62
CA LYS A 93 17.22 -11.59 -4.89
C LYS A 93 15.72 -11.50 -4.62
N VAL A 94 14.94 -12.42 -5.15
CA VAL A 94 13.48 -12.43 -5.04
C VAL A 94 13.03 -13.60 -4.18
N ASN A 95 12.21 -13.32 -3.18
CA ASN A 95 11.53 -14.29 -2.35
C ASN A 95 10.02 -14.21 -2.62
N GLN A 96 9.47 -15.25 -3.22
CA GLN A 96 8.04 -15.36 -3.48
C GLN A 96 7.35 -15.93 -2.25
N LEU A 97 6.38 -15.20 -1.73
CA LEU A 97 5.59 -15.58 -0.57
C LEU A 97 4.40 -16.45 -1.01
N ASN A 98 3.98 -17.36 -0.15
CA ASN A 98 2.87 -18.26 -0.45
C ASN A 98 1.51 -17.59 -0.23
N ASP A 99 1.44 -16.60 0.67
CA ASP A 99 0.21 -15.97 1.11
C ASP A 99 0.33 -14.45 1.15
N LEU A 100 -0.83 -13.78 1.13
CA LEU A 100 -0.92 -12.34 1.41
C LEU A 100 -0.50 -12.07 2.86
N GLN A 101 0.30 -11.04 3.06
CA GLN A 101 0.90 -10.75 4.36
C GLN A 101 0.11 -9.70 5.13
N ASN A 102 -0.48 -10.07 6.26
CA ASN A 102 -1.14 -9.11 7.15
C ASN A 102 -0.20 -8.04 7.73
N SER A 103 1.11 -8.33 7.76
CA SER A 103 2.16 -7.37 8.13
C SER A 103 2.47 -6.34 7.04
N TYR A 104 2.01 -6.57 5.80
CA TYR A 104 2.19 -5.61 4.68
C TYR A 104 1.13 -4.52 4.71
N GLY A 105 0.91 -3.98 5.88
CA GLY A 105 0.16 -2.79 6.15
C GLY A 105 -1.22 -2.78 5.52
N PRO A 106 -2.24 -3.34 6.20
CA PRO A 106 -3.60 -3.12 5.75
C PRO A 106 -3.84 -1.62 5.58
N ILE A 107 -4.30 -1.28 4.40
CA ILE A 107 -4.60 0.09 4.01
C ILE A 107 -6.09 0.32 4.25
N SER A 108 -6.41 1.50 4.75
CA SER A 108 -7.79 2.03 4.77
C SER A 108 -7.81 3.30 3.96
N ALA A 109 -8.73 3.41 3.03
CA ALA A 109 -8.82 4.58 2.17
C ALA A 109 -10.29 4.96 1.91
N ILE A 110 -10.51 6.27 1.87
CA ILE A 110 -11.75 6.90 1.40
C ILE A 110 -11.33 7.87 0.31
N VAL A 111 -11.93 7.73 -0.87
CA VAL A 111 -11.60 8.54 -2.05
C VAL A 111 -12.86 9.22 -2.55
N ASN A 112 -12.75 10.50 -2.84
CA ASN A 112 -13.79 11.25 -3.55
C ASN A 112 -13.74 10.91 -5.03
N THR A 113 -14.89 10.64 -5.59
CA THR A 113 -15.06 10.49 -7.03
C THR A 113 -16.05 11.55 -7.51
N ALA A 114 -16.09 11.82 -8.81
CA ALA A 114 -17.01 12.79 -9.37
C ALA A 114 -18.49 12.55 -8.97
N GLU A 115 -18.83 11.32 -8.63
CA GLU A 115 -20.21 10.90 -8.32
C GLU A 115 -20.47 10.74 -6.82
N SER A 116 -19.47 10.29 -6.05
CA SER A 116 -19.65 9.94 -4.64
C SER A 116 -18.33 9.64 -3.93
N TRP A 117 -18.38 9.53 -2.62
CA TRP A 117 -17.32 8.98 -1.81
C TRP A 117 -17.28 7.45 -1.93
N LYS A 118 -16.10 6.88 -2.12
CA LYS A 118 -15.87 5.44 -2.11
C LYS A 118 -14.92 5.08 -0.98
N ALA A 119 -15.29 4.06 -0.21
CA ALA A 119 -14.45 3.45 0.81
C ALA A 119 -14.14 2.01 0.43
N SER A 120 -12.97 1.53 0.79
CA SER A 120 -12.58 0.13 0.61
C SER A 120 -11.75 -0.36 1.78
N HIS A 121 -11.72 -1.68 1.96
CA HIS A 121 -10.97 -2.34 2.99
C HIS A 121 -9.94 -3.31 2.39
N ASP A 122 -8.91 -3.60 3.16
CA ASP A 122 -7.82 -4.47 2.75
C ASP A 122 -8.12 -5.92 3.13
N ILE A 123 -8.03 -6.82 2.17
CA ILE A 123 -8.30 -8.26 2.36
C ILE A 123 -7.25 -8.99 3.22
N ARG A 124 -6.14 -8.33 3.56
CA ARG A 124 -5.07 -8.91 4.40
C ARG A 124 -5.44 -8.99 5.86
N VAL A 125 -6.53 -8.38 6.24
CA VAL A 125 -7.07 -8.37 7.61
C VAL A 125 -8.59 -8.44 7.56
N ASP A 126 -9.15 -8.96 8.63
CA ASP A 126 -10.61 -9.02 8.82
C ASP A 126 -11.12 -7.62 9.20
N THR A 127 -11.44 -6.83 8.19
CA THR A 127 -11.97 -5.46 8.31
C THR A 127 -13.07 -5.25 7.29
N ALA A 128 -13.90 -4.25 7.55
CA ALA A 128 -14.96 -3.82 6.62
C ALA A 128 -14.96 -2.29 6.51
N SER A 129 -15.53 -1.79 5.43
CA SER A 129 -15.78 -0.36 5.22
C SER A 129 -17.25 -0.11 4.90
N SER A 130 -17.78 0.98 5.41
CA SER A 130 -19.14 1.43 5.10
C SER A 130 -19.19 2.94 4.99
N ILE A 131 -20.11 3.44 4.17
CA ILE A 131 -20.42 4.86 4.06
C ILE A 131 -21.86 5.05 4.54
N ILE A 132 -22.02 5.84 5.57
CA ILE A 132 -23.34 6.23 6.07
C ILE A 132 -23.68 7.55 5.44
N LYS A 133 -24.85 7.63 4.76
CA LYS A 133 -25.42 8.90 4.31
C LYS A 133 -26.33 9.43 5.40
N GLU A 134 -26.18 10.68 5.77
CA GLU A 134 -27.22 11.36 6.55
C GLU A 134 -28.49 11.45 5.71
N ILE A 135 -29.62 11.11 6.32
CA ILE A 135 -30.95 11.14 5.71
C ILE A 135 -31.52 12.54 5.86
#